data_90f27eeb89a5a629d96bbf1aea31e3f7
#
_entry.id   90f27eeb89a5a629d96bbf1aea31e3f7
#
_cell.length_a   1.000
_cell.length_b   1.000
_cell.length_c   1.000
_cell.angle_alpha   90.00
_cell.angle_beta   90.00
_cell.angle_gamma   90.00
#
_symmetry.space_group_name_H-M   'P 1'
#
loop_
_entity.id
_entity.type
_entity.pdbx_description
1 polymer ?
#
loop_
_entity_poly.entity_id
_entity_poly.type
_entity_poly.pdbx_seq_one_letter_code
_entity_poly.pdbx_strand_id
1 'polypeptide(L)'
;MSRSALRLLPLCALVAALSARAESPLAIGTVQGAGDRSPMTDLRVTVRGRIVAIRDGSLPGAFLQDAGDGNPATSDAIFVESAAFPTDSMRVGNTFEVQGAVAELEAGTGTLTALVAATATPLDPASHRLAAVRLSAPPADWERYEGMRVRIDAPLQVAGTQRFVRNGELVAAFGRDRLRTPVDAFAPGPQAQALAADNARRLLVLDDGSDAENPANVWYLATNELPRTGSELRGVEGVIDPRPGGVRLILTAKPRLQRVPEPKAPKVGGDLRIAGMNLENYFNGDGHGGGFPTPRGARTPDELKTQLARMTATIRGLDPDVLAVMELENDDVGPDSAVAMLVGELNRQAGAAGDWRFVDPGTGSGGDLIRVGLLYRAHRVSPVGAPASLKDDLFGSRSRPPLAQSFRAGDGPVFTVVANHFKSKGCGSGANAAAGADADRHDGQGCWNAVRTESARRLAAWLATDPTHSGSDLTMIVGDLNAYRMEDPVRLLVDAGWQDAFAGHRALPYSYVYDNQIGRLDHALQSPALAARLRGAAEWHSNADEPESRGYQEAPTVLAPWRSSDHDPLVVGFRLRTP
;
A
#
# COMPACT_ATOMS: atom_id res chain seq x y z
N MET A 1 -41.10 32.40 95.25
CA MET A 1 -41.82 31.93 94.09
C MET A 1 -41.57 32.88 92.94
N SER A 2 -40.58 32.63 92.15
CA SER A 2 -40.21 33.54 91.04
C SER A 2 -40.23 32.75 89.75
N ARG A 3 -41.02 33.12 88.76
CA ARG A 3 -41.10 32.54 87.44
C ARG A 3 -40.19 33.36 86.52
N SER A 4 -39.11 32.70 86.07
CA SER A 4 -38.22 33.26 85.03
C SER A 4 -38.78 32.89 83.65
N ALA A 5 -39.10 33.89 82.84
CA ALA A 5 -39.52 33.78 81.47
C ALA A 5 -38.28 33.72 80.53
N LEU A 6 -38.16 32.64 79.80
CA LEU A 6 -37.12 32.44 78.79
C LEU A 6 -37.56 33.12 77.48
N ARG A 7 -36.85 34.14 77.03
CA ARG A 7 -37.07 34.77 75.70
C ARG A 7 -36.29 34.05 74.66
N LEU A 8 -36.99 33.42 73.66
CA LEU A 8 -36.41 32.91 72.43
C LEU A 8 -36.13 34.09 71.47
N LEU A 9 -34.88 34.21 71.06
CA LEU A 9 -34.48 35.08 69.94
C LEU A 9 -34.57 34.25 68.64
N PRO A 10 -35.12 34.79 67.53
CA PRO A 10 -35.07 34.09 66.24
C PRO A 10 -33.69 34.17 65.60
N LEU A 11 -33.11 33.07 65.26
CA LEU A 11 -31.90 32.92 64.49
C LEU A 11 -32.20 33.21 63.02
N CYS A 12 -31.87 34.40 62.52
CA CYS A 12 -31.89 34.71 61.10
C CYS A 12 -30.77 33.94 60.42
N ALA A 13 -31.14 32.89 59.68
CA ALA A 13 -30.22 32.19 58.77
C ALA A 13 -29.88 33.10 57.57
N LEU A 14 -28.67 33.61 57.55
CA LEU A 14 -28.09 34.33 56.40
C LEU A 14 -27.70 33.29 55.36
N VAL A 15 -28.55 33.06 54.33
CA VAL A 15 -28.20 32.29 53.15
C VAL A 15 -27.26 33.17 52.32
N ALA A 16 -25.95 32.93 52.47
CA ALA A 16 -24.96 33.48 51.55
C ALA A 16 -25.13 32.82 50.18
N ALA A 17 -25.75 33.53 49.25
CA ALA A 17 -25.69 33.16 47.84
C ALA A 17 -24.23 33.32 47.39
N LEU A 18 -23.50 32.18 47.30
CA LEU A 18 -22.26 32.14 46.53
C LEU A 18 -22.65 32.39 45.08
N SER A 19 -22.51 33.65 44.65
CA SER A 19 -22.46 33.98 43.24
C SER A 19 -21.25 33.24 42.67
N ALA A 20 -21.48 32.17 41.92
CA ALA A 20 -20.45 31.54 41.11
C ALA A 20 -19.89 32.64 40.17
N ARG A 21 -18.73 33.14 40.49
CA ARG A 21 -17.99 34.02 39.56
C ARG A 21 -17.76 33.14 38.33
N ALA A 22 -18.35 33.53 37.20
CA ALA A 22 -18.01 32.91 35.93
C ALA A 22 -16.47 33.03 35.76
N GLU A 23 -15.78 31.92 35.82
CA GLU A 23 -14.35 31.90 35.55
C GLU A 23 -14.14 32.41 34.12
N SER A 24 -13.20 33.33 33.94
CA SER A 24 -12.88 33.89 32.62
C SER A 24 -12.43 32.73 31.73
N PRO A 25 -12.86 32.68 30.45
CA PRO A 25 -12.43 31.63 29.53
C PRO A 25 -10.92 31.57 29.44
N LEU A 26 -10.39 30.34 29.51
CA LEU A 26 -8.96 30.05 29.35
C LEU A 26 -8.62 30.02 27.86
N ALA A 27 -7.38 30.37 27.52
CA ALA A 27 -6.83 30.05 26.20
C ALA A 27 -6.75 28.53 26.02
N ILE A 28 -7.09 28.04 24.84
CA ILE A 28 -7.08 26.59 24.55
C ILE A 28 -5.66 26.02 24.73
N GLY A 29 -4.62 26.72 24.30
CA GLY A 29 -3.24 26.29 24.47
C GLY A 29 -2.83 26.08 25.94
N THR A 30 -3.41 26.88 26.89
CA THR A 30 -3.20 26.64 28.31
C THR A 30 -3.86 25.35 28.79
N VAL A 31 -5.01 24.98 28.22
CA VAL A 31 -5.70 23.72 28.54
C VAL A 31 -4.97 22.53 27.95
N GLN A 32 -4.53 22.64 26.71
CA GLN A 32 -3.75 21.60 26.00
C GLN A 32 -2.42 21.30 26.70
N GLY A 33 -1.66 22.34 27.03
CA GLY A 33 -0.29 22.16 27.51
C GLY A 33 0.69 21.82 26.37
N ALA A 34 1.96 21.55 26.74
CA ALA A 34 3.06 21.28 25.78
C ALA A 34 3.46 19.81 25.74
N GLY A 35 2.72 18.91 26.35
CA GLY A 35 2.97 17.46 26.38
C GLY A 35 1.83 16.68 25.74
N ASP A 36 2.01 15.37 25.66
CA ASP A 36 1.03 14.44 25.07
C ASP A 36 -0.30 14.35 25.85
N ARG A 37 -0.40 15.02 26.98
CA ARG A 37 -1.59 15.08 27.82
C ARG A 37 -1.77 16.46 28.41
N SER A 38 -3.01 16.87 28.55
CA SER A 38 -3.37 18.12 29.20
C SER A 38 -2.93 18.14 30.68
N PRO A 39 -2.28 19.24 31.14
CA PRO A 39 -2.01 19.45 32.57
C PRO A 39 -3.28 19.68 33.39
N MET A 40 -4.44 19.85 32.73
CA MET A 40 -5.74 20.12 33.34
C MET A 40 -6.70 18.95 33.26
N THR A 41 -6.24 17.76 32.99
CA THR A 41 -7.07 16.54 32.95
C THR A 41 -7.93 16.45 34.24
N ASP A 42 -9.21 16.09 34.11
CA ASP A 42 -10.26 16.01 35.14
C ASP A 42 -10.73 17.36 35.70
N LEU A 43 -10.14 18.47 35.30
CA LEU A 43 -10.63 19.81 35.71
C LEU A 43 -11.77 20.27 34.78
N ARG A 44 -12.73 21.00 35.35
CA ARG A 44 -13.72 21.72 34.54
C ARG A 44 -13.17 23.09 34.17
N VAL A 45 -13.24 23.36 32.86
CA VAL A 45 -12.73 24.63 32.29
C VAL A 45 -13.78 25.26 31.38
N THR A 46 -13.62 26.53 31.12
CA THR A 46 -14.36 27.27 30.10
C THR A 46 -13.37 27.75 29.04
N VAL A 47 -13.65 27.47 27.76
CA VAL A 47 -12.87 27.94 26.63
C VAL A 47 -13.77 28.64 25.61
N ARG A 48 -13.19 29.45 24.73
CA ARG A 48 -13.89 30.03 23.56
C ARG A 48 -13.15 29.65 22.30
N GLY A 49 -13.90 29.20 21.29
CA GLY A 49 -13.29 28.84 20.03
C GLY A 49 -14.28 28.83 18.89
N ARG A 50 -13.72 28.76 17.67
CA ARG A 50 -14.47 28.60 16.44
C ARG A 50 -14.32 27.16 15.95
N ILE A 51 -15.42 26.56 15.51
CA ILE A 51 -15.39 25.25 14.85
C ILE A 51 -14.57 25.33 13.55
N VAL A 52 -13.48 24.57 13.45
CA VAL A 52 -12.59 24.49 12.29
C VAL A 52 -12.77 23.21 11.50
N ALA A 53 -13.22 22.12 12.13
CA ALA A 53 -13.63 20.88 11.48
C ALA A 53 -14.70 20.15 12.30
N ILE A 54 -15.46 19.30 11.64
CA ILE A 54 -16.43 18.40 12.24
C ILE A 54 -15.94 16.99 11.96
N ARG A 55 -16.10 16.11 12.93
CA ARG A 55 -15.83 14.70 12.85
C ARG A 55 -17.13 13.94 13.04
N ASP A 56 -17.44 13.06 12.09
CA ASP A 56 -18.58 12.15 12.16
C ASP A 56 -18.11 10.74 12.55
N GLY A 57 -19.05 9.83 12.78
CA GLY A 57 -18.77 8.40 12.99
C GLY A 57 -18.69 7.98 14.45
N SER A 58 -17.67 7.21 14.80
CA SER A 58 -17.57 6.52 16.11
C SER A 58 -17.34 7.46 17.29
N LEU A 59 -16.78 8.65 17.06
CA LEU A 59 -16.59 9.70 18.05
C LEU A 59 -17.00 11.03 17.41
N PRO A 60 -18.32 11.33 17.35
CA PRO A 60 -18.81 12.52 16.68
C PRO A 60 -18.55 13.79 17.52
N GLY A 61 -18.10 14.86 16.86
CA GLY A 61 -17.80 16.12 17.55
C GLY A 61 -17.20 17.16 16.62
N ALA A 62 -16.65 18.19 17.21
CA ALA A 62 -16.03 19.29 16.48
C ALA A 62 -14.71 19.73 17.12
N PHE A 63 -13.76 20.12 16.28
CA PHE A 63 -12.55 20.80 16.72
C PHE A 63 -12.80 22.30 16.80
N LEU A 64 -12.58 22.85 18.00
CA LEU A 64 -12.63 24.30 18.27
C LEU A 64 -11.21 24.83 18.31
N GLN A 65 -10.97 25.96 17.62
CA GLN A 65 -9.68 26.66 17.65
C GLN A 65 -9.89 28.12 18.05
N ASP A 66 -9.01 28.63 18.90
CA ASP A 66 -8.99 30.06 19.28
C ASP A 66 -7.88 30.86 18.57
N ALA A 67 -7.57 32.03 19.02
CA ALA A 67 -6.54 32.89 18.42
C ALA A 67 -5.11 32.53 18.86
N GLY A 68 -4.98 31.58 19.78
CA GLY A 68 -3.73 31.15 20.37
C GLY A 68 -3.28 31.93 21.59
N ASP A 69 -2.49 31.27 22.41
CA ASP A 69 -1.87 31.87 23.62
C ASP A 69 -0.47 32.46 23.34
N GLY A 70 0.01 32.34 22.09
CA GLY A 70 1.34 32.77 21.65
C GLY A 70 2.47 31.82 21.99
N ASN A 71 2.17 30.63 22.57
CA ASN A 71 3.13 29.58 22.83
C ASN A 71 3.16 28.60 21.66
N PRO A 72 4.24 28.50 20.85
CA PRO A 72 4.28 27.61 19.72
C PRO A 72 4.45 26.12 20.09
N ALA A 73 4.56 25.80 21.37
CA ALA A 73 4.68 24.41 21.84
C ALA A 73 3.33 23.79 22.22
N THR A 74 2.26 24.60 22.30
CA THR A 74 0.89 24.14 22.63
C THR A 74 0.00 24.14 21.39
N SER A 75 -1.00 23.25 21.37
CA SER A 75 -2.09 23.36 20.39
C SER A 75 -3.09 24.43 20.83
N ASP A 76 -3.51 25.28 19.89
CA ASP A 76 -4.55 26.27 20.09
C ASP A 76 -5.97 25.75 19.74
N ALA A 77 -6.14 24.40 19.69
CA ALA A 77 -7.41 23.77 19.38
C ALA A 77 -7.73 22.63 20.36
N ILE A 78 -9.01 22.29 20.50
CA ILE A 78 -9.49 21.23 21.39
C ILE A 78 -10.70 20.54 20.79
N PHE A 79 -10.84 19.24 21.03
CA PHE A 79 -12.01 18.46 20.60
C PHE A 79 -13.17 18.63 21.58
N VAL A 80 -14.41 18.71 21.06
CA VAL A 80 -15.64 18.79 21.84
C VAL A 80 -16.66 17.81 21.27
N GLU A 81 -17.18 16.92 22.09
CA GLU A 81 -18.20 15.94 21.70
C GLU A 81 -19.46 16.61 21.15
N SER A 82 -20.10 16.00 20.15
CA SER A 82 -21.28 16.56 19.47
C SER A 82 -22.45 16.84 20.41
N ALA A 83 -22.62 16.04 21.46
CA ALA A 83 -23.69 16.21 22.48
C ALA A 83 -23.62 17.53 23.23
N ALA A 84 -22.48 18.23 23.23
CA ALA A 84 -22.31 19.52 23.85
C ALA A 84 -23.05 20.65 23.11
N PHE A 85 -23.27 20.52 21.81
CA PHE A 85 -23.78 21.57 20.94
C PHE A 85 -25.30 21.57 20.86
N PRO A 86 -25.94 22.74 20.81
CA PRO A 86 -27.36 22.83 20.48
C PRO A 86 -27.66 22.22 19.12
N THR A 87 -28.84 21.62 18.96
CA THR A 87 -29.28 21.00 17.72
C THR A 87 -29.07 21.93 16.52
N ASP A 88 -28.53 21.39 15.42
CA ASP A 88 -28.23 22.09 14.15
C ASP A 88 -27.26 23.27 14.23
N SER A 89 -26.60 23.47 15.37
CA SER A 89 -25.66 24.61 15.57
C SER A 89 -24.21 24.24 15.28
N MET A 90 -23.85 22.95 15.27
CA MET A 90 -22.48 22.46 15.01
C MET A 90 -22.13 22.58 13.52
N ARG A 91 -21.62 23.76 13.14
CA ARG A 91 -21.22 24.07 11.75
C ARG A 91 -19.86 24.76 11.74
N VAL A 92 -19.02 24.39 10.76
CA VAL A 92 -17.71 25.03 10.56
C VAL A 92 -17.89 26.54 10.42
N GLY A 93 -17.09 27.27 11.19
CA GLY A 93 -17.15 28.75 11.25
C GLY A 93 -17.95 29.32 12.41
N ASN A 94 -18.84 28.55 13.03
CA ASN A 94 -19.58 29.01 14.22
C ASN A 94 -18.64 29.10 15.44
N THR A 95 -18.92 30.08 16.32
CA THR A 95 -18.12 30.34 17.52
C THR A 95 -18.93 29.97 18.75
N PHE A 96 -18.27 29.37 19.72
CA PHE A 96 -18.89 28.92 20.96
C PHE A 96 -18.03 29.28 22.18
N GLU A 97 -18.71 29.50 23.30
CA GLU A 97 -18.13 29.32 24.63
C GLU A 97 -18.50 27.90 25.09
N VAL A 98 -17.53 27.11 25.50
CA VAL A 98 -17.72 25.72 25.91
C VAL A 98 -17.20 25.55 27.32
N GLN A 99 -18.06 25.00 28.18
CA GLN A 99 -17.71 24.60 29.53
C GLN A 99 -17.79 23.08 29.63
N GLY A 100 -16.69 22.41 30.03
CA GLY A 100 -16.64 20.94 30.12
C GLY A 100 -15.52 20.46 31.02
N ALA A 101 -15.47 19.18 31.27
CA ALA A 101 -14.34 18.52 31.91
C ALA A 101 -13.29 18.16 30.86
N VAL A 102 -12.02 18.43 31.16
CA VAL A 102 -10.90 18.01 30.31
C VAL A 102 -10.68 16.51 30.45
N ALA A 103 -10.62 15.80 29.34
CA ALA A 103 -10.37 14.36 29.30
C ALA A 103 -9.38 14.02 28.17
N GLU A 104 -8.65 12.94 28.37
CA GLU A 104 -7.79 12.35 27.35
C GLU A 104 -8.50 11.12 26.77
N LEU A 105 -8.92 11.21 25.52
CA LEU A 105 -9.57 10.13 24.81
C LEU A 105 -8.51 9.31 24.08
N GLU A 106 -8.58 7.96 24.18
CA GLU A 106 -7.66 7.07 23.49
C GLU A 106 -7.74 7.29 21.97
N ALA A 107 -6.62 7.58 21.33
CA ALA A 107 -6.51 7.90 19.91
C ALA A 107 -5.30 7.20 19.28
N GLY A 108 -5.35 5.87 19.18
CA GLY A 108 -4.27 5.07 18.56
C GLY A 108 -3.06 4.88 19.46
N THR A 109 -1.93 5.46 19.08
CA THR A 109 -0.69 5.44 19.87
C THR A 109 -0.56 6.62 20.82
N GLY A 110 -1.49 7.57 20.75
CA GLY A 110 -1.56 8.77 21.60
C GLY A 110 -2.96 8.97 22.18
N THR A 111 -3.22 10.17 22.63
CA THR A 111 -4.52 10.60 23.17
C THR A 111 -5.03 11.80 22.36
N LEU A 112 -6.29 12.13 22.53
CA LEU A 112 -6.94 13.34 22.01
C LEU A 112 -7.47 14.12 23.21
N THR A 113 -6.96 15.31 23.44
CA THR A 113 -7.47 16.19 24.49
C THR A 113 -8.84 16.72 24.12
N ALA A 114 -9.82 16.48 24.97
CA ALA A 114 -11.22 16.77 24.70
C ALA A 114 -11.93 17.44 25.88
N LEU A 115 -13.00 18.16 25.58
CA LEU A 115 -13.99 18.57 26.58
C LEU A 115 -15.18 17.62 26.53
N VAL A 116 -15.36 16.87 27.62
CA VAL A 116 -16.46 15.92 27.80
C VAL A 116 -17.47 16.41 28.83
N ALA A 117 -18.69 15.83 28.84
CA ALA A 117 -19.79 16.31 29.66
C ALA A 117 -19.95 17.85 29.56
N ALA A 118 -19.78 18.33 28.32
CA ALA A 118 -19.67 19.75 28.02
C ALA A 118 -21.00 20.38 27.63
N THR A 119 -21.05 21.69 27.71
CA THR A 119 -22.17 22.54 27.24
C THR A 119 -21.60 23.65 26.40
N ALA A 120 -22.06 23.77 25.15
CA ALA A 120 -21.65 24.81 24.21
C ALA A 120 -22.73 25.90 24.08
N THR A 121 -22.34 27.13 24.33
CA THR A 121 -23.21 28.32 24.18
C THR A 121 -22.78 29.07 22.93
N PRO A 122 -23.67 29.29 21.94
CA PRO A 122 -23.33 30.04 20.74
C PRO A 122 -22.90 31.47 21.08
N LEU A 123 -21.90 31.96 20.37
CA LEU A 123 -21.45 33.35 20.41
C LEU A 123 -21.64 34.00 19.04
N ASP A 124 -21.68 35.34 19.03
CA ASP A 124 -21.65 36.09 17.78
C ASP A 124 -20.40 35.68 16.94
N PRO A 125 -20.53 35.60 15.61
CA PRO A 125 -19.41 35.25 14.78
C PRO A 125 -18.21 36.19 15.00
N ALA A 126 -17.04 35.61 15.29
CA ALA A 126 -15.84 36.42 15.41
C ALA A 126 -15.51 37.10 14.07
N SER A 127 -15.15 38.37 14.11
CA SER A 127 -14.92 39.22 12.93
C SER A 127 -13.65 38.84 12.13
N HIS A 128 -12.74 38.05 12.69
CA HIS A 128 -11.47 37.67 12.05
C HIS A 128 -11.44 36.18 11.69
N ARG A 129 -10.78 35.89 10.58
CA ARG A 129 -10.56 34.53 10.11
C ARG A 129 -9.33 33.93 10.80
N LEU A 130 -9.46 32.74 11.38
CA LEU A 130 -8.30 31.99 11.87
C LEU A 130 -7.42 31.60 10.69
N ALA A 131 -6.15 31.98 10.74
CA ALA A 131 -5.18 31.58 9.73
C ALA A 131 -4.77 30.12 9.97
N ALA A 132 -4.57 29.35 8.87
CA ALA A 132 -3.96 28.02 8.96
C ALA A 132 -2.47 28.16 9.25
N VAL A 133 -1.94 27.30 10.12
CA VAL A 133 -0.51 27.18 10.35
C VAL A 133 0.15 26.56 9.10
N ARG A 134 1.23 27.15 8.63
CA ARG A 134 1.91 26.69 7.38
C ARG A 134 3.00 25.69 7.72
N LEU A 135 2.92 24.50 7.12
CA LEU A 135 3.88 23.42 7.30
C LEU A 135 4.72 23.23 6.03
N SER A 136 6.01 23.53 6.11
CA SER A 136 6.98 23.38 5.01
C SER A 136 7.73 22.02 5.03
N ALA A 137 7.54 21.23 6.08
CA ALA A 137 8.09 19.90 6.28
C ALA A 137 7.17 19.11 7.23
N PRO A 138 7.29 17.76 7.30
CA PRO A 138 6.60 16.99 8.33
C PRO A 138 7.08 17.46 9.71
N PRO A 139 6.18 17.77 10.65
CA PRO A 139 6.57 18.11 12.02
C PRO A 139 7.34 16.96 12.69
N ALA A 140 8.25 17.32 13.60
CA ALA A 140 8.87 16.31 14.47
C ALA A 140 7.87 15.76 15.50
N ASP A 141 6.92 16.61 15.87
CA ASP A 141 5.85 16.31 16.81
C ASP A 141 4.54 16.88 16.26
N TRP A 142 3.53 16.04 16.11
CA TRP A 142 2.21 16.41 15.63
C TRP A 142 1.26 16.88 16.73
N GLU A 143 1.56 16.54 17.99
CA GLU A 143 0.76 16.88 19.17
C GLU A 143 0.49 18.38 19.28
N ARG A 144 1.52 19.18 19.06
CA ARG A 144 1.42 20.66 19.05
C ARG A 144 0.48 21.24 17.99
N TYR A 145 -0.04 20.43 17.08
CA TYR A 145 -1.01 20.83 16.05
C TYR A 145 -2.34 20.08 16.19
N GLU A 146 -2.54 19.30 17.24
CA GLU A 146 -3.76 18.56 17.49
C GLU A 146 -4.99 19.48 17.36
N GLY A 147 -5.96 19.10 16.52
CA GLY A 147 -7.17 19.89 16.27
C GLY A 147 -6.97 21.20 15.52
N MET A 148 -5.73 21.64 15.26
CA MET A 148 -5.45 22.90 14.61
C MET A 148 -5.59 22.84 13.10
N ARG A 149 -6.03 23.93 12.51
CA ARG A 149 -6.05 24.12 11.07
C ARG A 149 -4.64 24.36 10.54
N VAL A 150 -4.22 23.50 9.61
CA VAL A 150 -2.91 23.57 8.97
C VAL A 150 -3.03 23.64 7.45
N ARG A 151 -2.02 24.19 6.80
CA ARG A 151 -1.81 24.19 5.36
C ARG A 151 -0.45 23.59 5.04
N ILE A 152 -0.44 22.59 4.18
CA ILE A 152 0.81 21.94 3.74
C ILE A 152 1.38 22.74 2.56
N ASP A 153 2.53 23.38 2.77
CA ASP A 153 3.29 24.07 1.72
C ASP A 153 4.45 23.21 1.17
N ALA A 154 4.80 22.15 1.88
CA ALA A 154 5.78 21.16 1.42
C ALA A 154 5.27 20.41 0.17
N PRO A 155 6.16 19.89 -0.68
CA PRO A 155 5.78 18.90 -1.67
C PRO A 155 5.11 17.70 -1.00
N LEU A 156 3.98 17.28 -1.55
CA LEU A 156 3.20 16.15 -1.06
C LEU A 156 2.80 15.27 -2.24
N GLN A 157 2.90 13.95 -2.09
CA GLN A 157 2.51 13.01 -3.13
C GLN A 157 1.65 11.89 -2.57
N VAL A 158 0.83 11.29 -3.43
CA VAL A 158 0.07 10.08 -3.11
C VAL A 158 1.02 8.93 -2.89
N ALA A 159 1.06 8.37 -1.70
CA ALA A 159 1.88 7.23 -1.33
C ALA A 159 1.09 5.90 -1.41
N GLY A 160 -0.21 5.93 -1.08
CA GLY A 160 -1.06 4.75 -1.13
C GLY A 160 -2.53 5.09 -1.35
N THR A 161 -3.25 4.16 -1.98
CA THR A 161 -4.67 4.28 -2.37
C THR A 161 -5.54 3.17 -1.79
N GLN A 162 -4.97 2.27 -1.01
CA GLN A 162 -5.64 1.05 -0.51
C GLN A 162 -6.88 1.35 0.34
N ARG A 163 -6.87 2.44 1.11
CA ARG A 163 -8.01 2.86 1.94
C ARG A 163 -8.99 3.78 1.23
N PHE A 164 -8.67 4.19 -0.01
CA PHE A 164 -9.44 5.21 -0.71
C PHE A 164 -10.88 4.77 -0.99
N VAL A 165 -11.06 3.57 -1.52
CA VAL A 165 -12.40 3.05 -1.84
C VAL A 165 -13.19 2.71 -0.59
N ARG A 166 -12.54 2.04 0.35
CA ARG A 166 -13.23 1.54 1.55
C ARG A 166 -13.56 2.64 2.54
N ASN A 167 -12.67 3.60 2.74
CA ASN A 167 -12.77 4.59 3.81
C ASN A 167 -12.79 6.05 3.32
N GLY A 168 -12.63 6.30 2.02
CA GLY A 168 -12.45 7.67 1.52
C GLY A 168 -11.10 8.29 1.89
N GLU A 169 -10.15 7.51 2.43
CA GLU A 169 -8.85 7.97 2.90
C GLU A 169 -7.78 7.84 1.81
N LEU A 170 -6.97 8.88 1.63
CA LEU A 170 -5.82 8.88 0.74
C LEU A 170 -4.54 9.05 1.54
N VAL A 171 -3.60 8.11 1.42
CA VAL A 171 -2.32 8.24 2.10
C VAL A 171 -1.36 9.07 1.27
N ALA A 172 -0.89 10.16 1.86
CA ALA A 172 0.11 11.05 1.27
C ALA A 172 1.46 10.94 1.98
N ALA A 173 2.53 11.30 1.29
CA ALA A 173 3.87 11.39 1.84
C ALA A 173 4.51 12.75 1.55
N PHE A 174 5.14 13.34 2.55
CA PHE A 174 5.95 14.54 2.38
C PHE A 174 7.19 14.26 1.54
N GLY A 175 7.50 15.18 0.64
CA GLY A 175 8.66 15.11 -0.25
C GLY A 175 8.28 14.76 -1.68
N ARG A 176 9.30 14.76 -2.57
CA ARG A 176 9.15 14.43 -3.98
C ARG A 176 9.48 12.99 -4.30
N ASP A 177 10.30 12.36 -3.45
CA ASP A 177 10.73 10.98 -3.63
C ASP A 177 9.72 10.02 -3.03
N ARG A 178 9.43 8.95 -3.77
CA ARG A 178 8.58 7.85 -3.31
C ARG A 178 9.17 7.23 -2.03
N LEU A 179 8.29 6.80 -1.12
CA LEU A 179 8.72 6.01 0.02
C LEU A 179 9.19 4.64 -0.47
N ARG A 180 10.40 4.28 -0.10
CA ARG A 180 10.98 3.00 -0.49
C ARG A 180 10.91 2.01 0.67
N THR A 181 10.56 0.75 0.39
CA THR A 181 10.63 -0.32 1.38
C THR A 181 12.04 -0.41 1.96
N PRO A 182 12.20 -0.37 3.29
CA PRO A 182 13.52 -0.30 3.93
C PRO A 182 14.46 -1.42 3.52
N VAL A 183 13.97 -2.67 3.47
CA VAL A 183 14.75 -3.85 3.08
C VAL A 183 14.87 -4.03 1.56
N ASP A 184 14.25 -3.16 0.76
CA ASP A 184 14.62 -3.00 -0.65
C ASP A 184 15.83 -2.07 -0.82
N ALA A 185 15.98 -1.08 0.07
CA ALA A 185 17.09 -0.12 0.07
C ALA A 185 18.35 -0.68 0.74
N PHE A 186 18.21 -1.24 1.93
CA PHE A 186 19.29 -1.65 2.83
C PHE A 186 19.06 -3.07 3.34
N ALA A 187 20.14 -3.77 3.66
CA ALA A 187 20.03 -5.03 4.40
C ALA A 187 19.33 -4.81 5.74
N PRO A 188 18.64 -5.84 6.29
CA PRO A 188 18.06 -5.76 7.63
C PRO A 188 19.07 -5.25 8.66
N GLY A 189 18.65 -4.23 9.44
CA GLY A 189 19.53 -3.63 10.44
C GLY A 189 19.31 -2.11 10.61
N PRO A 190 20.25 -1.38 11.24
CA PRO A 190 20.06 0.02 11.64
C PRO A 190 19.70 0.98 10.51
N GLN A 191 20.27 0.79 9.30
CA GLN A 191 19.96 1.66 8.16
C GLN A 191 18.53 1.44 7.65
N ALA A 192 18.06 0.19 7.59
CA ALA A 192 16.68 -0.12 7.24
C ALA A 192 15.72 0.43 8.29
N GLN A 193 16.03 0.30 9.57
CA GLN A 193 15.23 0.86 10.67
C GLN A 193 15.17 2.39 10.61
N ALA A 194 16.28 3.06 10.33
CA ALA A 194 16.30 4.52 10.17
C ALA A 194 15.42 4.98 9.00
N LEU A 195 15.45 4.27 7.86
CA LEU A 195 14.58 4.56 6.72
C LEU A 195 13.11 4.28 7.05
N ALA A 196 12.81 3.20 7.79
CA ALA A 196 11.44 2.91 8.25
C ALA A 196 10.89 4.05 9.13
N ALA A 197 11.69 4.56 10.06
CA ALA A 197 11.32 5.69 10.92
C ALA A 197 11.12 6.98 10.10
N ASP A 198 11.98 7.26 9.11
CA ASP A 198 11.82 8.43 8.22
C ASP A 198 10.54 8.29 7.36
N ASN A 199 10.28 7.12 6.80
CA ASN A 199 9.06 6.86 6.04
C ASN A 199 7.81 7.10 6.90
N ALA A 200 7.77 6.54 8.12
CA ALA A 200 6.65 6.72 9.04
C ALA A 200 6.40 8.19 9.37
N ARG A 201 7.46 8.97 9.62
CA ARG A 201 7.37 10.41 9.89
C ARG A 201 6.83 11.21 8.71
N ARG A 202 7.05 10.75 7.49
CA ARG A 202 6.63 11.42 6.25
C ARG A 202 5.19 11.13 5.85
N LEU A 203 4.53 10.15 6.44
CA LEU A 203 3.16 9.77 6.12
C LEU A 203 2.13 10.74 6.72
N LEU A 204 1.06 11.00 5.98
CA LEU A 204 -0.09 11.77 6.38
C LEU A 204 -1.33 11.20 5.70
N VAL A 205 -2.36 10.84 6.47
CA VAL A 205 -3.64 10.38 5.93
C VAL A 205 -4.52 11.59 5.65
N LEU A 206 -4.98 11.75 4.41
CA LEU A 206 -5.99 12.73 4.02
C LEU A 206 -7.37 12.09 4.17
N ASP A 207 -8.26 12.73 4.89
CA ASP A 207 -9.51 12.18 5.38
C ASP A 207 -10.67 13.16 5.06
N ASP A 208 -11.85 12.64 4.78
CA ASP A 208 -13.05 13.46 4.53
C ASP A 208 -13.83 13.83 5.80
N GLY A 209 -13.37 13.34 6.96
CA GLY A 209 -13.98 13.54 8.27
C GLY A 209 -15.10 12.55 8.61
N SER A 210 -15.27 11.50 7.80
CA SER A 210 -16.33 10.49 7.93
C SER A 210 -15.76 9.10 8.22
N ASP A 211 -16.45 8.33 9.07
CA ASP A 211 -16.15 6.91 9.28
C ASP A 211 -17.01 5.99 8.36
N ALA A 212 -17.67 6.54 7.33
CA ALA A 212 -18.50 5.77 6.41
C ALA A 212 -17.65 4.78 5.61
N GLU A 213 -18.04 3.51 5.62
CA GLU A 213 -17.42 2.51 4.76
C GLU A 213 -18.03 2.54 3.35
N ASN A 214 -17.17 2.39 2.35
CA ASN A 214 -17.53 2.40 0.92
C ASN A 214 -18.34 3.64 0.50
N PRO A 215 -17.82 4.86 0.77
CA PRO A 215 -18.54 6.07 0.43
C PRO A 215 -18.80 6.13 -1.09
N ALA A 216 -20.03 6.45 -1.49
CA ALA A 216 -20.40 6.56 -2.91
C ALA A 216 -19.58 7.64 -3.64
N ASN A 217 -19.16 8.68 -2.95
CA ASN A 217 -18.31 9.75 -3.46
C ASN A 217 -17.40 10.26 -2.35
N VAL A 218 -16.16 10.52 -2.69
CA VAL A 218 -15.20 11.21 -1.84
C VAL A 218 -15.20 12.68 -2.25
N TRP A 219 -15.71 13.57 -1.39
CA TRP A 219 -16.02 14.96 -1.73
C TRP A 219 -14.81 15.79 -2.18
N TYR A 220 -13.62 15.43 -1.75
CA TYR A 220 -12.40 16.20 -2.01
C TYR A 220 -11.69 15.84 -3.33
N LEU A 221 -12.14 14.82 -4.05
CA LEU A 221 -11.72 14.54 -5.42
C LEU A 221 -12.85 14.80 -6.41
N ALA A 222 -12.53 14.93 -7.68
CA ALA A 222 -13.55 15.00 -8.73
C ALA A 222 -14.22 13.64 -8.90
N THR A 223 -15.49 13.63 -9.28
CA THR A 223 -16.22 12.39 -9.57
C THR A 223 -15.49 11.60 -10.64
N ASN A 224 -15.22 10.32 -10.38
CA ASN A 224 -14.42 9.41 -11.22
C ASN A 224 -12.92 9.74 -11.33
N GLU A 225 -12.41 10.67 -10.55
CA GLU A 225 -10.96 10.89 -10.44
C GLU A 225 -10.35 9.80 -9.54
N LEU A 226 -9.65 8.86 -10.15
CA LEU A 226 -8.94 7.82 -9.41
C LEU A 226 -7.50 8.25 -9.16
N PRO A 227 -7.10 8.39 -7.90
CA PRO A 227 -5.73 8.73 -7.56
C PRO A 227 -4.78 7.59 -7.96
N ARG A 228 -3.62 7.96 -8.48
CA ARG A 228 -2.52 7.03 -8.80
C ARG A 228 -1.35 7.33 -7.89
N THR A 229 -0.69 6.29 -7.35
CA THR A 229 0.47 6.52 -6.48
C THR A 229 1.57 7.28 -7.22
N GLY A 230 2.30 8.15 -6.51
CA GLY A 230 3.26 9.08 -7.10
C GLY A 230 2.65 10.38 -7.65
N SER A 231 1.31 10.52 -7.70
CA SER A 231 0.64 11.76 -8.10
C SER A 231 0.90 12.89 -7.09
N GLU A 232 1.13 14.12 -7.55
CA GLU A 232 1.41 15.27 -6.68
C GLU A 232 0.09 15.87 -6.15
N LEU A 233 0.11 16.24 -4.87
CA LEU A 233 -0.99 16.94 -4.19
C LEU A 233 -0.57 18.36 -3.87
N ARG A 234 -1.43 19.34 -4.20
CA ARG A 234 -1.19 20.78 -3.95
C ARG A 234 -2.39 21.43 -3.30
N GLY A 235 -2.13 22.46 -2.49
CA GLY A 235 -3.18 23.23 -1.81
C GLY A 235 -3.90 22.40 -0.76
N VAL A 236 -3.19 21.47 -0.13
CA VAL A 236 -3.72 20.63 0.95
C VAL A 236 -3.87 21.46 2.21
N GLU A 237 -5.09 21.54 2.72
CA GLU A 237 -5.44 22.29 3.93
C GLU A 237 -6.51 21.51 4.70
N GLY A 238 -6.35 21.44 6.01
CA GLY A 238 -7.26 20.68 6.87
C GLY A 238 -6.95 20.86 8.34
N VAL A 239 -7.55 20.02 9.16
CA VAL A 239 -7.40 19.99 10.62
C VAL A 239 -6.74 18.68 11.02
N ILE A 240 -5.73 18.75 11.88
CA ILE A 240 -5.02 17.58 12.40
C ILE A 240 -5.92 16.81 13.36
N ASP A 241 -6.12 15.52 13.09
CA ASP A 241 -6.91 14.60 13.91
C ASP A 241 -6.07 13.36 14.24
N PRO A 242 -5.61 13.19 15.48
CA PRO A 242 -4.95 11.97 15.89
C PRO A 242 -5.96 10.81 15.94
N ARG A 243 -5.67 9.70 15.27
CA ARG A 243 -6.50 8.47 15.28
C ARG A 243 -5.63 7.21 15.23
N PRO A 244 -6.18 6.04 15.56
CA PRO A 244 -5.51 4.77 15.30
C PRO A 244 -5.07 4.67 13.83
N GLY A 245 -3.81 4.26 13.62
CA GLY A 245 -3.24 4.08 12.29
C GLY A 245 -2.60 5.31 11.66
N GLY A 246 -2.34 6.35 12.44
CA GLY A 246 -1.51 7.49 12.04
C GLY A 246 -2.22 8.85 12.11
N VAL A 247 -1.46 9.90 11.85
CA VAL A 247 -1.96 11.26 11.84
C VAL A 247 -2.84 11.48 10.62
N ARG A 248 -4.06 11.96 10.85
CA ARG A 248 -5.01 12.35 9.81
C ARG A 248 -5.09 13.85 9.66
N LEU A 249 -5.41 14.25 8.45
CA LEU A 249 -5.79 15.61 8.12
C LEU A 249 -7.23 15.59 7.61
N ILE A 250 -8.18 15.99 8.43
CA ILE A 250 -9.57 16.25 7.99
C ILE A 250 -9.53 17.43 7.03
N LEU A 251 -9.74 17.16 5.75
CA LEU A 251 -9.64 18.19 4.72
C LEU A 251 -10.74 19.26 4.86
N THR A 252 -10.37 20.52 4.72
CA THR A 252 -11.29 21.67 4.73
C THR A 252 -11.43 22.35 3.37
N ALA A 253 -10.63 21.90 2.39
CA ALA A 253 -10.66 22.37 1.01
C ALA A 253 -10.25 21.24 0.06
N LYS A 254 -10.75 21.28 -1.17
CA LYS A 254 -10.35 20.32 -2.21
C LYS A 254 -8.88 20.56 -2.59
N PRO A 255 -7.99 19.58 -2.41
CA PRO A 255 -6.64 19.66 -2.97
C PRO A 255 -6.68 19.56 -4.49
N ARG A 256 -5.61 20.01 -5.13
CA ARG A 256 -5.38 19.74 -6.56
C ARG A 256 -4.54 18.46 -6.68
N LEU A 257 -5.11 17.45 -7.32
CA LEU A 257 -4.39 16.24 -7.70
C LEU A 257 -3.77 16.44 -9.09
N GLN A 258 -2.45 16.42 -9.16
CA GLN A 258 -1.72 16.35 -10.42
C GLN A 258 -1.37 14.88 -10.67
N ARG A 259 -2.26 14.18 -11.38
CA ARG A 259 -2.14 12.75 -11.62
C ARG A 259 -0.90 12.44 -12.48
N VAL A 260 -0.10 11.47 -12.07
CA VAL A 260 0.96 10.89 -12.92
C VAL A 260 0.30 10.13 -14.07
N PRO A 261 0.69 10.43 -15.34
CA PRO A 261 0.12 9.72 -16.48
C PRO A 261 0.56 8.26 -16.50
N GLU A 262 -0.26 7.41 -17.09
CA GLU A 262 0.07 6.00 -17.33
C GLU A 262 1.27 5.89 -18.28
N PRO A 263 2.31 5.13 -17.90
CA PRO A 263 3.51 4.98 -18.71
C PRO A 263 3.24 4.10 -19.93
N LYS A 264 3.85 4.43 -21.05
CA LYS A 264 3.85 3.57 -22.22
C LYS A 264 4.60 2.28 -21.95
N ALA A 265 4.23 1.20 -22.66
CA ALA A 265 4.98 -0.04 -22.63
C ALA A 265 6.47 0.20 -22.89
N PRO A 266 7.35 -0.32 -22.05
CA PRO A 266 8.79 -0.08 -22.17
C PRO A 266 9.35 -0.80 -23.40
N LYS A 267 10.43 -0.24 -23.94
CA LYS A 267 11.19 -0.86 -25.01
C LYS A 267 12.60 -1.15 -24.51
N VAL A 268 12.99 -2.42 -24.59
CA VAL A 268 14.37 -2.88 -24.31
C VAL A 268 15.08 -3.23 -25.61
N GLY A 269 16.39 -3.06 -25.62
CA GLY A 269 17.22 -3.41 -26.78
C GLY A 269 17.46 -4.93 -26.88
N GLY A 270 18.17 -5.35 -27.94
CA GLY A 270 18.55 -6.74 -28.13
C GLY A 270 17.72 -7.47 -29.19
N ASP A 271 18.03 -8.75 -29.36
CA ASP A 271 17.37 -9.68 -30.30
C ASP A 271 16.64 -10.82 -29.58
N LEU A 272 16.65 -10.82 -28.25
CA LEU A 272 15.87 -11.68 -27.37
C LEU A 272 15.26 -10.84 -26.25
N ARG A 273 13.97 -11.03 -25.98
CA ARG A 273 13.24 -10.40 -24.85
C ARG A 273 12.64 -11.47 -23.97
N ILE A 274 12.97 -11.45 -22.69
CA ILE A 274 12.39 -12.29 -21.65
C ILE A 274 11.62 -11.40 -20.69
N ALA A 275 10.37 -11.76 -20.40
CA ALA A 275 9.52 -11.04 -19.46
C ALA A 275 9.09 -11.93 -18.29
N GLY A 276 8.75 -11.28 -17.17
CA GLY A 276 8.12 -11.88 -16.00
C GLY A 276 6.84 -11.12 -15.64
N MET A 277 5.78 -11.85 -15.29
CA MET A 277 4.50 -11.28 -14.92
C MET A 277 3.78 -12.15 -13.88
N ASN A 278 3.52 -11.61 -12.70
CA ASN A 278 2.53 -12.17 -11.77
C ASN A 278 1.12 -11.85 -12.28
N LEU A 279 0.23 -12.85 -12.32
CA LEU A 279 -1.10 -12.76 -12.94
C LEU A 279 -2.22 -12.41 -11.96
N GLU A 280 -1.92 -12.23 -10.67
CA GLU A 280 -2.90 -11.97 -9.61
C GLU A 280 -4.01 -13.04 -9.61
N ASN A 281 -3.61 -14.31 -9.39
CA ASN A 281 -4.50 -15.47 -9.33
C ASN A 281 -5.37 -15.63 -10.59
N TYR A 282 -4.75 -15.97 -11.71
CA TYR A 282 -5.48 -16.24 -12.96
C TYR A 282 -6.08 -17.65 -12.95
N PHE A 283 -7.39 -17.71 -12.78
CA PHE A 283 -8.23 -18.91 -12.74
C PHE A 283 -9.33 -18.80 -13.78
N ASN A 284 -9.60 -19.90 -14.51
CA ASN A 284 -10.56 -19.89 -15.62
C ASN A 284 -11.87 -20.63 -15.34
N GLY A 285 -12.08 -21.12 -14.11
CA GLY A 285 -13.25 -21.91 -13.73
C GLY A 285 -13.19 -23.33 -14.30
N ASP A 286 -14.19 -23.73 -15.07
CA ASP A 286 -14.23 -25.03 -15.76
C ASP A 286 -13.71 -24.97 -17.22
N GLY A 287 -13.17 -23.84 -17.64
CA GLY A 287 -12.73 -23.60 -19.02
C GLY A 287 -13.84 -23.35 -20.02
N HIS A 288 -15.11 -23.49 -19.63
CA HIS A 288 -16.30 -23.37 -20.48
C HIS A 288 -17.27 -22.28 -20.04
N GLY A 289 -16.85 -21.44 -19.09
CA GLY A 289 -17.63 -20.29 -18.56
C GLY A 289 -18.45 -20.60 -17.31
N GLY A 290 -18.31 -21.78 -16.73
CA GLY A 290 -18.82 -22.19 -15.41
C GLY A 290 -17.71 -22.27 -14.36
N GLY A 291 -18.01 -22.86 -13.20
CA GLY A 291 -17.02 -23.04 -12.12
C GLY A 291 -16.71 -21.76 -11.31
N PHE A 292 -17.65 -20.80 -11.26
CA PHE A 292 -17.51 -19.56 -10.49
C PHE A 292 -18.37 -19.57 -9.21
N PRO A 293 -17.92 -18.88 -8.11
CA PRO A 293 -16.62 -18.22 -7.97
C PRO A 293 -15.47 -19.21 -7.95
N THR A 294 -14.34 -18.84 -8.56
CA THR A 294 -13.13 -19.66 -8.48
C THR A 294 -12.53 -19.66 -7.06
N PRO A 295 -11.69 -20.63 -6.68
CA PRO A 295 -11.09 -20.69 -5.34
C PRO A 295 -10.25 -19.46 -4.96
N ARG A 296 -9.63 -18.85 -5.97
CA ARG A 296 -8.90 -17.58 -5.93
C ARG A 296 -9.20 -16.84 -7.25
N GLY A 297 -8.91 -15.59 -7.39
CA GLY A 297 -9.08 -14.89 -8.68
C GLY A 297 -10.54 -14.51 -8.99
N ALA A 298 -10.97 -14.69 -10.24
CA ALA A 298 -12.27 -14.22 -10.71
C ALA A 298 -13.46 -14.88 -9.99
N ARG A 299 -14.43 -14.07 -9.58
CA ARG A 299 -15.67 -14.51 -8.92
C ARG A 299 -16.80 -14.73 -9.93
N THR A 300 -16.64 -14.15 -11.14
CA THR A 300 -17.63 -14.21 -12.24
C THR A 300 -16.93 -14.34 -13.58
N PRO A 301 -17.65 -14.84 -14.63
CA PRO A 301 -17.12 -14.86 -15.99
C PRO A 301 -16.73 -13.49 -16.54
N ASP A 302 -17.43 -12.41 -16.15
CA ASP A 302 -17.11 -11.04 -16.61
C ASP A 302 -15.81 -10.51 -15.97
N GLU A 303 -15.54 -10.87 -14.72
CA GLU A 303 -14.26 -10.58 -14.07
C GLU A 303 -13.12 -11.31 -14.78
N LEU A 304 -13.27 -12.61 -15.07
CA LEU A 304 -12.29 -13.38 -15.86
C LEU A 304 -12.04 -12.74 -17.23
N LYS A 305 -13.09 -12.40 -17.95
CA LYS A 305 -12.99 -11.75 -19.26
C LYS A 305 -12.20 -10.44 -19.19
N THR A 306 -12.43 -9.67 -18.14
CA THR A 306 -11.72 -8.40 -17.89
C THR A 306 -10.26 -8.66 -17.58
N GLN A 307 -9.95 -9.60 -16.67
CA GLN A 307 -8.59 -10.00 -16.32
C GLN A 307 -7.82 -10.45 -17.57
N LEU A 308 -8.40 -11.39 -18.34
CA LEU A 308 -7.79 -11.94 -19.55
C LEU A 308 -7.51 -10.85 -20.60
N ALA A 309 -8.45 -9.92 -20.81
CA ALA A 309 -8.28 -8.82 -21.76
C ALA A 309 -7.14 -7.87 -21.36
N ARG A 310 -7.02 -7.55 -20.07
CA ARG A 310 -5.95 -6.69 -19.56
C ARG A 310 -4.59 -7.39 -19.61
N MET A 311 -4.50 -8.65 -19.17
CA MET A 311 -3.27 -9.45 -19.23
C MET A 311 -2.77 -9.58 -20.66
N THR A 312 -3.62 -9.94 -21.61
CA THR A 312 -3.24 -10.07 -23.01
C THR A 312 -2.79 -8.75 -23.61
N ALA A 313 -3.40 -7.63 -23.24
CA ALA A 313 -2.95 -6.29 -23.64
C ALA A 313 -1.57 -5.96 -23.06
N THR A 314 -1.31 -6.31 -21.80
CA THR A 314 -0.01 -6.14 -21.14
C THR A 314 1.07 -7.00 -21.82
N ILE A 315 0.82 -8.28 -22.02
CA ILE A 315 1.75 -9.21 -22.69
C ILE A 315 2.11 -8.71 -24.10
N ARG A 316 1.12 -8.27 -24.86
CA ARG A 316 1.35 -7.69 -26.19
C ARG A 316 2.14 -6.38 -26.16
N GLY A 317 1.93 -5.55 -25.13
CA GLY A 317 2.69 -4.31 -24.94
C GLY A 317 4.17 -4.56 -24.67
N LEU A 318 4.48 -5.58 -23.87
CA LEU A 318 5.86 -6.04 -23.58
C LEU A 318 6.51 -6.73 -24.78
N ASP A 319 5.72 -7.43 -25.62
CA ASP A 319 6.15 -8.21 -26.79
C ASP A 319 7.34 -9.12 -26.52
N PRO A 320 7.27 -10.02 -25.51
CA PRO A 320 8.38 -10.91 -25.16
C PRO A 320 8.49 -12.10 -26.13
N ASP A 321 9.68 -12.67 -26.21
CA ASP A 321 9.93 -13.93 -26.91
C ASP A 321 9.68 -15.14 -25.98
N VAL A 322 10.00 -14.96 -24.68
CA VAL A 322 9.67 -15.89 -23.58
C VAL A 322 9.06 -15.08 -22.43
N LEU A 323 7.97 -15.60 -21.87
CA LEU A 323 7.26 -15.00 -20.72
C LEU A 323 7.18 -16.04 -19.58
N ALA A 324 7.73 -15.68 -18.43
CA ALA A 324 7.47 -16.39 -17.18
C ALA A 324 6.25 -15.80 -16.50
N VAL A 325 5.34 -16.65 -16.07
CA VAL A 325 4.13 -16.25 -15.35
C VAL A 325 4.07 -16.88 -13.97
N MET A 326 3.56 -16.14 -13.00
CA MET A 326 3.29 -16.56 -11.63
C MET A 326 1.79 -16.42 -11.34
N GLU A 327 1.30 -17.14 -10.36
CA GLU A 327 -0.12 -17.16 -9.97
C GLU A 327 -1.07 -17.64 -11.09
N LEU A 328 -0.58 -18.54 -11.93
CA LEU A 328 -1.37 -19.30 -12.87
C LEU A 328 -2.09 -20.44 -12.13
N GLU A 329 -3.35 -20.70 -12.43
CA GLU A 329 -4.10 -21.85 -11.91
C GLU A 329 -3.34 -23.16 -12.16
N ASN A 330 -3.34 -24.03 -11.16
CA ASN A 330 -2.68 -25.34 -11.23
C ASN A 330 -3.69 -26.44 -11.58
N ASP A 331 -4.29 -26.30 -12.76
CA ASP A 331 -5.41 -27.09 -13.29
C ASP A 331 -5.04 -28.08 -14.40
N ASP A 332 -3.78 -28.35 -14.64
CA ASP A 332 -3.17 -29.15 -15.71
C ASP A 332 -2.77 -28.34 -16.97
N VAL A 333 -2.65 -29.00 -18.12
CA VAL A 333 -2.24 -28.41 -19.42
C VAL A 333 -3.18 -28.83 -20.57
N GLY A 334 -4.34 -29.35 -20.24
CA GLY A 334 -5.36 -29.73 -21.22
C GLY A 334 -5.96 -28.52 -21.94
N PRO A 335 -6.82 -28.77 -22.93
CA PRO A 335 -7.43 -27.70 -23.75
C PRO A 335 -8.31 -26.73 -22.94
N ASP A 336 -8.82 -27.16 -21.80
CA ASP A 336 -9.72 -26.40 -20.92
C ASP A 336 -8.98 -25.69 -19.79
N SER A 337 -7.63 -25.88 -19.73
CA SER A 337 -6.81 -25.28 -18.69
C SER A 337 -6.67 -23.75 -18.81
N ALA A 338 -6.40 -23.09 -17.70
CA ALA A 338 -6.16 -21.64 -17.64
C ALA A 338 -5.02 -21.21 -18.58
N VAL A 339 -3.93 -21.99 -18.64
CA VAL A 339 -2.81 -21.68 -19.55
C VAL A 339 -3.21 -21.83 -21.01
N ALA A 340 -4.00 -22.83 -21.35
CA ALA A 340 -4.48 -23.03 -22.73
C ALA A 340 -5.42 -21.88 -23.14
N MET A 341 -6.32 -21.43 -22.24
CA MET A 341 -7.18 -20.28 -22.48
C MET A 341 -6.37 -19.00 -22.72
N LEU A 342 -5.36 -18.70 -21.89
CA LEU A 342 -4.50 -17.53 -22.07
C LEU A 342 -3.77 -17.54 -23.42
N VAL A 343 -3.14 -18.68 -23.76
CA VAL A 343 -2.42 -18.86 -25.04
C VAL A 343 -3.40 -18.80 -26.22
N GLY A 344 -4.57 -19.40 -26.09
CA GLY A 344 -5.64 -19.34 -27.10
C GLY A 344 -6.08 -17.91 -27.40
N GLU A 345 -6.28 -17.09 -26.36
CA GLU A 345 -6.67 -15.69 -26.51
C GLU A 345 -5.54 -14.84 -27.12
N LEU A 346 -4.27 -15.04 -26.70
CA LEU A 346 -3.12 -14.36 -27.31
C LEU A 346 -3.02 -14.67 -28.82
N ASN A 347 -3.20 -15.95 -29.20
CA ASN A 347 -3.19 -16.36 -30.60
C ASN A 347 -4.38 -15.82 -31.37
N ARG A 348 -5.57 -15.86 -30.80
CA ARG A 348 -6.78 -15.31 -31.41
C ARG A 348 -6.62 -13.81 -31.73
N GLN A 349 -6.04 -13.03 -30.80
CA GLN A 349 -5.78 -11.61 -31.00
C GLN A 349 -4.67 -11.34 -32.03
N ALA A 350 -3.69 -12.22 -32.15
CA ALA A 350 -2.62 -12.13 -33.14
C ALA A 350 -3.06 -12.58 -34.56
N GLY A 351 -4.21 -13.27 -34.68
CA GLY A 351 -4.71 -13.77 -35.95
C GLY A 351 -3.74 -14.74 -36.64
N ALA A 352 -3.46 -14.54 -37.93
CA ALA A 352 -2.53 -15.39 -38.70
C ALA A 352 -1.07 -15.38 -38.17
N ALA A 353 -0.70 -14.39 -37.36
CA ALA A 353 0.63 -14.31 -36.70
C ALA A 353 0.66 -14.98 -35.33
N GLY A 354 -0.43 -15.68 -34.94
CA GLY A 354 -0.54 -16.37 -33.66
C GLY A 354 0.41 -17.55 -33.58
N ASP A 355 1.42 -17.43 -32.70
CA ASP A 355 2.48 -18.44 -32.55
C ASP A 355 2.83 -18.71 -31.07
N TRP A 356 1.99 -18.26 -30.16
CA TRP A 356 2.17 -18.52 -28.74
C TRP A 356 2.00 -19.99 -28.40
N ARG A 357 2.88 -20.50 -27.53
CA ARG A 357 2.86 -21.84 -26.96
C ARG A 357 3.21 -21.72 -25.48
N PHE A 358 2.92 -22.76 -24.72
CA PHE A 358 3.38 -22.90 -23.35
C PHE A 358 4.24 -24.15 -23.17
N VAL A 359 5.05 -24.17 -22.12
CA VAL A 359 5.85 -25.32 -21.70
C VAL A 359 4.98 -26.22 -20.82
N ASP A 360 4.88 -27.49 -21.16
CA ASP A 360 4.23 -28.49 -20.32
C ASP A 360 5.19 -28.88 -19.16
N PRO A 361 4.86 -28.58 -17.89
CA PRO A 361 5.71 -28.90 -16.75
C PRO A 361 5.68 -30.39 -16.38
N GLY A 362 4.88 -31.21 -17.05
CA GLY A 362 4.60 -32.58 -16.67
C GLY A 362 3.95 -32.66 -15.29
N THR A 363 4.42 -33.58 -14.45
CA THR A 363 3.91 -33.79 -13.09
C THR A 363 4.56 -32.87 -12.05
N GLY A 364 5.30 -31.84 -12.48
CA GLY A 364 6.18 -31.03 -11.63
C GLY A 364 5.55 -29.85 -10.91
N SER A 365 4.25 -29.58 -11.08
CA SER A 365 3.61 -28.31 -10.66
C SER A 365 3.36 -28.14 -9.13
N GLY A 366 3.51 -29.22 -8.35
CA GLY A 366 3.25 -29.18 -6.90
C GLY A 366 1.76 -29.26 -6.53
N GLY A 367 1.43 -29.03 -5.26
CA GLY A 367 0.08 -29.19 -4.71
C GLY A 367 -0.63 -27.89 -4.34
N ASP A 368 -0.05 -26.70 -4.61
CA ASP A 368 -0.73 -25.42 -4.42
C ASP A 368 -1.79 -25.22 -5.53
N LEU A 369 -2.81 -24.43 -5.25
CA LEU A 369 -3.83 -24.02 -6.23
C LEU A 369 -3.24 -23.22 -7.39
N ILE A 370 -2.07 -22.64 -7.22
CA ILE A 370 -1.36 -21.83 -8.23
C ILE A 370 0.03 -22.41 -8.50
N ARG A 371 0.50 -22.19 -9.71
CA ARG A 371 1.82 -22.60 -10.19
C ARG A 371 2.52 -21.50 -10.97
N VAL A 372 3.76 -21.73 -11.34
CA VAL A 372 4.47 -20.95 -12.35
C VAL A 372 4.25 -21.55 -13.74
N GLY A 373 4.49 -20.76 -14.78
CA GLY A 373 4.42 -21.20 -16.16
C GLY A 373 5.44 -20.50 -17.05
N LEU A 374 5.72 -21.09 -18.20
CA LEU A 374 6.54 -20.48 -19.26
C LEU A 374 5.75 -20.50 -20.57
N LEU A 375 5.55 -19.31 -21.16
CA LEU A 375 4.98 -19.13 -22.50
C LEU A 375 6.07 -18.65 -23.45
N TYR A 376 5.95 -18.97 -24.73
CA TYR A 376 6.94 -18.54 -25.72
C TYR A 376 6.35 -18.35 -27.12
N ARG A 377 7.06 -17.58 -27.96
CA ARG A 377 6.73 -17.33 -29.36
C ARG A 377 7.46 -18.35 -30.24
N ALA A 378 6.73 -19.34 -30.78
CA ALA A 378 7.31 -20.47 -31.51
C ALA A 378 8.07 -20.10 -32.79
N HIS A 379 7.73 -18.96 -33.43
CA HIS A 379 8.48 -18.43 -34.57
C HIS A 379 9.76 -17.67 -34.16
N ARG A 380 9.92 -17.34 -32.87
CA ARG A 380 11.07 -16.56 -32.36
C ARG A 380 12.07 -17.45 -31.61
N VAL A 381 11.56 -18.38 -30.83
CA VAL A 381 12.40 -19.32 -30.06
C VAL A 381 11.85 -20.75 -30.15
N SER A 382 12.73 -21.71 -30.07
CA SER A 382 12.39 -23.13 -30.04
C SER A 382 12.87 -23.75 -28.72
N PRO A 383 12.05 -24.57 -28.03
CA PRO A 383 12.50 -25.35 -26.88
C PRO A 383 13.64 -26.29 -27.24
N VAL A 384 14.61 -26.46 -26.35
CA VAL A 384 15.75 -27.38 -26.47
C VAL A 384 15.73 -28.31 -25.26
N GLY A 385 15.63 -29.60 -25.51
CA GLY A 385 15.50 -30.62 -24.45
C GLY A 385 14.14 -30.59 -23.76
N ALA A 386 14.00 -31.37 -22.70
CA ALA A 386 12.83 -31.41 -21.86
C ALA A 386 12.87 -30.29 -20.79
N PRO A 387 11.72 -29.79 -20.34
CA PRO A 387 11.67 -28.93 -19.17
C PRO A 387 12.07 -29.68 -17.90
N ALA A 388 12.50 -28.95 -16.89
CA ALA A 388 12.81 -29.49 -15.59
C ALA A 388 12.11 -28.68 -14.48
N SER A 389 11.69 -29.36 -13.43
CA SER A 389 11.06 -28.74 -12.27
C SER A 389 11.69 -29.26 -10.98
N LEU A 390 12.02 -28.38 -10.06
CA LEU A 390 12.52 -28.75 -8.73
C LEU A 390 11.34 -29.00 -7.80
N LYS A 391 11.13 -30.29 -7.48
CA LYS A 391 10.06 -30.72 -6.57
C LYS A 391 10.67 -31.52 -5.42
N ASP A 392 10.53 -31.04 -4.21
CA ASP A 392 10.99 -31.67 -2.99
C ASP A 392 10.04 -31.36 -1.82
N ASP A 393 10.47 -31.58 -0.57
CA ASP A 393 9.69 -31.30 0.64
C ASP A 393 9.38 -29.81 0.85
N LEU A 394 10.20 -28.92 0.27
CA LEU A 394 10.00 -27.46 0.35
C LEU A 394 9.23 -26.94 -0.86
N PHE A 395 9.68 -27.30 -2.06
CA PHE A 395 9.03 -26.95 -3.31
C PHE A 395 7.85 -27.90 -3.59
N GLY A 396 6.66 -27.36 -3.61
CA GLY A 396 5.39 -28.10 -3.71
C GLY A 396 4.59 -28.14 -2.42
N SER A 397 5.19 -27.80 -1.25
CA SER A 397 4.48 -27.71 0.03
C SER A 397 4.46 -26.29 0.61
N ARG A 398 5.50 -25.49 0.36
CA ARG A 398 5.65 -24.13 0.88
C ARG A 398 5.90 -23.12 -0.24
N SER A 399 6.94 -23.31 -1.05
CA SER A 399 7.19 -22.55 -2.28
C SER A 399 6.69 -23.37 -3.47
N ARG A 400 6.30 -22.69 -4.57
CA ARG A 400 5.88 -23.36 -5.81
C ARG A 400 7.11 -23.92 -6.50
N PRO A 401 7.03 -25.14 -7.08
CA PRO A 401 8.13 -25.69 -7.86
C PRO A 401 8.58 -24.75 -8.97
N PRO A 402 9.86 -24.38 -9.06
CA PRO A 402 10.36 -23.61 -10.19
C PRO A 402 10.30 -24.46 -11.47
N LEU A 403 10.09 -23.80 -12.61
CA LEU A 403 10.05 -24.41 -13.93
C LEU A 403 11.19 -23.86 -14.80
N ALA A 404 12.11 -24.70 -15.21
CA ALA A 404 13.19 -24.38 -16.13
C ALA A 404 12.93 -24.97 -17.51
N GLN A 405 13.14 -24.18 -18.56
CA GLN A 405 13.17 -24.62 -19.94
C GLN A 405 14.30 -23.93 -20.68
N SER A 406 15.05 -24.73 -21.45
CA SER A 406 16.05 -24.20 -22.38
C SER A 406 15.43 -23.91 -23.74
N PHE A 407 15.89 -22.83 -24.37
CA PHE A 407 15.42 -22.36 -25.66
C PHE A 407 16.59 -21.99 -26.56
N ARG A 408 16.31 -21.89 -27.87
CA ARG A 408 17.22 -21.36 -28.88
C ARG A 408 16.48 -20.32 -29.73
N ALA A 409 17.07 -19.14 -29.92
CA ALA A 409 16.55 -18.08 -30.80
C ALA A 409 17.24 -18.16 -32.18
N GLY A 410 16.57 -18.72 -33.19
CA GLY A 410 17.17 -18.96 -34.50
C GLY A 410 18.44 -19.82 -34.39
N ASP A 411 19.54 -19.38 -34.97
CA ASP A 411 20.86 -20.05 -34.92
C ASP A 411 21.72 -19.60 -33.72
N GLY A 412 21.14 -18.84 -32.78
CA GLY A 412 21.86 -18.34 -31.61
C GLY A 412 22.19 -19.43 -30.58
N PRO A 413 22.94 -19.09 -29.52
CA PRO A 413 23.24 -20.03 -28.45
C PRO A 413 21.97 -20.45 -27.69
N VAL A 414 22.03 -21.62 -27.05
CA VAL A 414 20.98 -22.06 -26.12
C VAL A 414 21.02 -21.20 -24.86
N PHE A 415 19.87 -20.86 -24.35
CA PHE A 415 19.69 -20.15 -23.07
C PHE A 415 18.57 -20.79 -22.26
N THR A 416 18.60 -20.66 -20.94
CA THR A 416 17.62 -21.25 -20.03
C THR A 416 16.85 -20.16 -19.29
N VAL A 417 15.53 -20.29 -19.23
CA VAL A 417 14.65 -19.42 -18.44
C VAL A 417 14.03 -20.24 -17.32
N VAL A 418 14.07 -19.68 -16.10
CA VAL A 418 13.61 -20.36 -14.88
C VAL A 418 12.55 -19.48 -14.21
N ALA A 419 11.29 -19.89 -14.34
CA ALA A 419 10.16 -19.21 -13.67
C ALA A 419 10.10 -19.60 -12.19
N ASN A 420 9.94 -18.61 -11.31
CA ASN A 420 9.95 -18.80 -9.86
C ASN A 420 8.80 -18.06 -9.17
N HIS A 421 8.28 -18.68 -8.11
CA HIS A 421 7.36 -18.03 -7.18
C HIS A 421 7.56 -18.57 -5.76
N PHE A 422 8.26 -17.83 -4.91
CA PHE A 422 8.57 -18.24 -3.55
C PHE A 422 7.38 -18.05 -2.60
N LYS A 423 7.55 -18.48 -1.35
CA LYS A 423 6.53 -18.35 -0.31
C LYS A 423 6.25 -16.88 0.02
N SER A 424 4.97 -16.51 0.01
CA SER A 424 4.53 -15.14 0.36
C SER A 424 4.92 -14.75 1.79
N LYS A 425 5.04 -13.42 2.03
CA LYS A 425 5.47 -12.82 3.31
C LYS A 425 4.41 -12.84 4.41
N GLY A 426 3.15 -13.11 4.08
CA GLY A 426 2.04 -13.10 5.03
C GLY A 426 2.19 -14.20 6.10
N CYS A 427 1.93 -13.88 7.36
CA CYS A 427 2.18 -14.76 8.49
C CYS A 427 1.19 -15.94 8.62
N GLY A 428 0.07 -15.91 7.90
CA GLY A 428 -0.97 -16.92 8.01
C GLY A 428 -1.70 -16.89 9.36
N SER A 429 -2.55 -17.87 9.58
CA SER A 429 -3.30 -18.00 10.83
C SER A 429 -3.55 -19.47 11.19
N GLY A 430 -3.84 -19.74 12.45
CA GLY A 430 -4.13 -21.10 12.95
C GLY A 430 -2.99 -22.09 12.66
N ALA A 431 -3.33 -23.27 12.14
CA ALA A 431 -2.35 -24.30 11.81
C ALA A 431 -1.35 -23.92 10.70
N ASN A 432 -1.68 -22.90 9.90
CA ASN A 432 -0.85 -22.39 8.83
C ASN A 432 -0.06 -21.13 9.22
N ALA A 433 -0.07 -20.75 10.49
CA ALA A 433 0.71 -19.61 10.98
C ALA A 433 2.21 -19.90 10.91
N ALA A 434 2.98 -18.89 10.53
CA ALA A 434 4.43 -18.94 10.60
C ALA A 434 4.89 -19.06 12.05
N ALA A 435 5.84 -19.95 12.31
CA ALA A 435 6.35 -20.20 13.66
C ALA A 435 7.86 -20.48 13.64
N GLY A 436 8.50 -20.34 14.79
CA GLY A 436 9.93 -20.62 14.94
C GLY A 436 10.80 -19.72 14.07
N ALA A 437 11.62 -20.30 13.21
CA ALA A 437 12.50 -19.56 12.31
C ALA A 437 11.75 -18.77 11.23
N ASP A 438 10.49 -19.12 10.96
CA ASP A 438 9.63 -18.50 9.96
C ASP A 438 8.71 -17.39 10.51
N ALA A 439 8.66 -17.22 11.84
CA ALA A 439 7.94 -16.10 12.45
C ALA A 439 8.55 -14.76 12.04
N ASP A 440 7.71 -13.72 12.02
CA ASP A 440 8.20 -12.36 11.77
C ASP A 440 9.17 -11.93 12.89
N ARG A 441 10.38 -11.54 12.51
CA ARG A 441 11.43 -11.04 13.41
C ARG A 441 11.41 -9.52 13.56
N HIS A 442 10.46 -8.85 12.93
CA HIS A 442 10.35 -7.38 12.88
C HIS A 442 11.61 -6.70 12.34
N ASP A 443 12.32 -7.38 11.46
CA ASP A 443 13.52 -6.89 10.77
C ASP A 443 13.22 -6.37 9.35
N GLY A 444 11.94 -6.35 8.97
CA GLY A 444 11.42 -5.93 7.66
C GLY A 444 11.28 -7.07 6.65
N GLN A 445 11.79 -8.27 6.93
CA GLN A 445 11.72 -9.40 6.01
C GLN A 445 10.37 -10.15 6.10
N GLY A 446 9.55 -9.90 7.13
CA GLY A 446 8.25 -10.52 7.35
C GLY A 446 8.34 -12.03 7.65
N CYS A 447 7.18 -12.69 7.67
CA CYS A 447 7.13 -14.13 7.92
C CYS A 447 7.72 -14.96 6.77
N TRP A 448 8.08 -16.22 7.06
CA TRP A 448 8.60 -17.22 6.11
C TRP A 448 9.93 -16.85 5.46
N ASN A 449 10.73 -15.98 6.07
CA ASN A 449 12.04 -15.62 5.52
C ASN A 449 13.01 -16.81 5.47
N ALA A 450 12.99 -17.69 6.49
CA ALA A 450 13.83 -18.89 6.48
C ALA A 450 13.45 -19.85 5.33
N VAL A 451 12.15 -20.06 5.08
CA VAL A 451 11.66 -20.84 3.92
C VAL A 451 12.12 -20.21 2.61
N ARG A 452 11.98 -18.90 2.41
CA ARG A 452 12.42 -18.24 1.18
C ARG A 452 13.93 -18.31 0.98
N THR A 453 14.70 -18.14 2.05
CA THR A 453 16.18 -18.25 2.01
C THR A 453 16.62 -19.66 1.65
N GLU A 454 15.98 -20.67 2.23
CA GLU A 454 16.24 -22.07 1.88
C GLU A 454 15.80 -22.38 0.44
N SER A 455 14.66 -21.81 -0.03
CA SER A 455 14.24 -21.92 -1.42
C SER A 455 15.31 -21.38 -2.38
N ALA A 456 15.87 -20.20 -2.07
CA ALA A 456 16.94 -19.59 -2.86
C ALA A 456 18.20 -20.47 -2.89
N ARG A 457 18.57 -21.03 -1.75
CA ARG A 457 19.75 -21.93 -1.65
C ARG A 457 19.56 -23.20 -2.48
N ARG A 458 18.40 -23.85 -2.39
CA ARG A 458 18.10 -25.06 -3.16
C ARG A 458 17.99 -24.77 -4.65
N LEU A 459 17.38 -23.63 -5.02
CA LEU A 459 17.29 -23.19 -6.41
C LEU A 459 18.69 -23.03 -7.03
N ALA A 460 19.60 -22.31 -6.33
CA ALA A 460 20.97 -22.13 -6.82
C ALA A 460 21.72 -23.46 -6.96
N ALA A 461 21.60 -24.36 -5.98
CA ALA A 461 22.21 -25.68 -6.03
C ALA A 461 21.66 -26.54 -7.18
N TRP A 462 20.34 -26.52 -7.40
CA TRP A 462 19.69 -27.24 -8.49
C TRP A 462 20.12 -26.72 -9.86
N LEU A 463 20.19 -25.40 -10.06
CA LEU A 463 20.61 -24.82 -11.32
C LEU A 463 22.09 -25.11 -11.65
N ALA A 464 22.95 -25.31 -10.66
CA ALA A 464 24.33 -25.72 -10.83
C ALA A 464 24.46 -27.16 -11.42
N THR A 465 23.39 -27.96 -11.38
CA THR A 465 23.38 -29.31 -11.96
C THR A 465 22.99 -29.35 -13.45
N ASP A 466 22.75 -28.21 -14.10
CA ASP A 466 22.17 -28.09 -15.45
C ASP A 466 20.92 -28.97 -15.62
N PRO A 467 19.81 -28.65 -14.93
CA PRO A 467 18.65 -29.54 -14.84
C PRO A 467 17.94 -29.79 -16.18
N THR A 468 18.14 -28.96 -17.18
CA THR A 468 17.62 -29.14 -18.55
C THR A 468 18.61 -29.85 -19.46
N HIS A 469 19.80 -30.18 -18.97
CA HIS A 469 20.88 -30.82 -19.72
C HIS A 469 21.24 -30.08 -21.01
N SER A 470 21.17 -28.77 -20.97
CA SER A 470 21.39 -27.90 -22.12
C SER A 470 22.86 -27.63 -22.42
N GLY A 471 23.73 -27.82 -21.44
CA GLY A 471 25.15 -27.46 -21.50
C GLY A 471 25.38 -25.94 -21.60
N SER A 472 24.35 -25.14 -21.40
CA SER A 472 24.42 -23.66 -21.54
C SER A 472 24.65 -23.00 -20.19
N ASP A 473 25.55 -22.01 -20.18
CA ASP A 473 25.79 -21.11 -19.05
C ASP A 473 24.92 -19.82 -19.11
N LEU A 474 24.06 -19.68 -20.13
CA LEU A 474 23.18 -18.53 -20.34
C LEU A 474 21.83 -18.75 -19.63
N THR A 475 21.76 -18.46 -18.33
CA THR A 475 20.56 -18.75 -17.53
C THR A 475 20.00 -17.47 -16.90
N MET A 476 18.66 -17.37 -16.88
CA MET A 476 17.90 -16.30 -16.23
C MET A 476 16.90 -16.88 -15.23
N ILE A 477 17.01 -16.48 -13.96
CA ILE A 477 15.99 -16.64 -12.92
C ILE A 477 15.06 -15.44 -13.04
N VAL A 478 13.76 -15.68 -13.19
CA VAL A 478 12.77 -14.62 -13.31
C VAL A 478 11.51 -14.98 -12.54
N GLY A 479 10.91 -13.99 -11.84
CA GLY A 479 9.64 -14.15 -11.17
C GLY A 479 9.57 -13.49 -9.80
N ASP A 480 8.47 -13.76 -9.12
CA ASP A 480 8.17 -13.25 -7.80
C ASP A 480 8.90 -14.08 -6.72
N LEU A 481 9.96 -13.51 -6.17
CA LEU A 481 10.70 -14.15 -5.08
C LEU A 481 10.10 -13.82 -3.69
N ASN A 482 9.02 -13.03 -3.63
CA ASN A 482 8.38 -12.56 -2.39
C ASN A 482 9.41 -12.02 -1.36
N ALA A 483 10.48 -11.45 -1.87
CA ALA A 483 11.58 -10.89 -1.09
C ALA A 483 12.09 -9.63 -1.77
N TYR A 484 12.31 -8.59 -1.02
CA TYR A 484 12.90 -7.36 -1.54
C TYR A 484 14.40 -7.52 -1.79
N ARG A 485 14.96 -6.63 -2.59
CA ARG A 485 16.33 -6.72 -3.11
C ARG A 485 17.42 -7.01 -2.06
N MET A 486 17.28 -6.45 -0.84
CA MET A 486 18.29 -6.59 0.22
C MET A 486 17.89 -7.61 1.29
N GLU A 487 16.82 -8.38 1.09
CA GLU A 487 16.46 -9.51 1.95
C GLU A 487 17.36 -10.73 1.68
N ASP A 488 17.44 -11.62 2.67
CA ASP A 488 18.35 -12.77 2.65
C ASP A 488 18.19 -13.66 1.41
N PRO A 489 16.97 -13.98 0.91
CA PRO A 489 16.83 -14.86 -0.27
C PRO A 489 17.48 -14.28 -1.53
N VAL A 490 17.28 -12.98 -1.79
CA VAL A 490 17.83 -12.32 -2.98
C VAL A 490 19.34 -12.13 -2.84
N ARG A 491 19.80 -11.72 -1.66
CA ARG A 491 21.23 -11.58 -1.38
C ARG A 491 21.98 -12.89 -1.53
N LEU A 492 21.41 -14.00 -1.04
CA LEU A 492 22.00 -15.33 -1.20
C LEU A 492 22.23 -15.68 -2.68
N LEU A 493 21.26 -15.40 -3.56
CA LEU A 493 21.42 -15.62 -4.99
C LEU A 493 22.51 -14.72 -5.59
N VAL A 494 22.55 -13.44 -5.20
CA VAL A 494 23.60 -12.52 -5.65
C VAL A 494 24.98 -12.95 -5.15
N ASP A 495 25.10 -13.35 -3.89
CA ASP A 495 26.35 -13.86 -3.31
C ASP A 495 26.81 -15.18 -3.97
N ALA A 496 25.86 -15.96 -4.50
CA ALA A 496 26.15 -17.16 -5.31
C ALA A 496 26.55 -16.82 -6.77
N GLY A 497 26.66 -15.53 -7.13
CA GLY A 497 27.17 -15.07 -8.43
C GLY A 497 26.09 -14.66 -9.44
N TRP A 498 24.79 -14.72 -9.08
CA TRP A 498 23.72 -14.21 -9.94
C TRP A 498 23.71 -12.69 -9.98
N GLN A 499 23.52 -12.12 -11.17
CA GLN A 499 23.57 -10.68 -11.38
C GLN A 499 22.16 -10.13 -11.65
N ASP A 500 21.81 -9.08 -10.92
CA ASP A 500 20.53 -8.39 -11.11
C ASP A 500 20.52 -7.59 -12.44
N ALA A 501 19.56 -7.87 -13.31
CA ALA A 501 19.42 -7.16 -14.60
C ALA A 501 19.13 -5.66 -14.44
N PHE A 502 18.66 -5.23 -13.27
CA PHE A 502 18.40 -3.84 -12.94
C PHE A 502 19.55 -3.15 -12.20
N ALA A 503 20.67 -3.83 -11.98
CA ALA A 503 21.83 -3.23 -11.34
C ALA A 503 22.31 -2.01 -12.12
N GLY A 504 22.52 -0.87 -11.42
CA GLY A 504 23.00 0.37 -12.04
C GLY A 504 21.93 1.22 -12.73
N HIS A 505 20.66 0.84 -12.69
CA HIS A 505 19.57 1.71 -13.15
C HIS A 505 19.50 2.99 -12.32
N ARG A 506 19.32 4.15 -13.00
CA ARG A 506 19.21 5.46 -12.33
C ARG A 506 17.88 5.62 -11.61
N ALA A 507 16.78 5.14 -12.21
CA ALA A 507 15.49 5.08 -11.56
C ALA A 507 15.45 3.89 -10.60
N LEU A 508 14.78 4.05 -9.47
CA LEU A 508 14.56 2.95 -8.53
C LEU A 508 13.61 1.94 -9.18
N PRO A 509 14.05 0.71 -9.46
CA PRO A 509 13.15 -0.32 -9.94
C PRO A 509 12.22 -0.76 -8.82
N TYR A 510 10.93 -0.93 -9.12
CA TYR A 510 9.95 -1.52 -8.22
C TYR A 510 8.87 -2.22 -9.01
N SER A 511 8.31 -3.27 -8.44
CA SER A 511 7.21 -4.02 -9.05
C SER A 511 5.96 -4.06 -8.19
N TYR A 512 6.05 -3.58 -6.95
CA TYR A 512 4.96 -3.68 -5.98
C TYR A 512 4.88 -2.43 -5.09
N VAL A 513 3.66 -2.10 -4.65
CA VAL A 513 3.41 -1.06 -3.64
C VAL A 513 2.75 -1.71 -2.45
N TYR A 514 3.43 -1.75 -1.33
CA TYR A 514 2.92 -2.32 -0.08
C TYR A 514 3.09 -1.34 1.07
N ASP A 515 2.07 -1.18 1.88
CA ASP A 515 2.06 -0.24 3.02
C ASP A 515 2.60 1.15 2.64
N ASN A 516 2.10 1.67 1.52
CA ASN A 516 2.45 2.99 0.97
C ASN A 516 3.91 3.14 0.50
N GLN A 517 4.63 2.06 0.35
CA GLN A 517 6.05 2.05 -0.02
C GLN A 517 6.27 1.22 -1.28
N ILE A 518 7.15 1.71 -2.16
CA ILE A 518 7.56 0.98 -3.36
C ILE A 518 8.69 0.01 -3.03
N GLY A 519 8.68 -1.15 -3.68
CA GLY A 519 9.74 -2.14 -3.59
C GLY A 519 9.64 -3.17 -4.71
N ARG A 520 10.68 -3.96 -4.91
CA ARG A 520 10.72 -4.95 -5.97
C ARG A 520 10.65 -6.36 -5.40
N LEU A 521 9.56 -7.07 -5.67
CA LEU A 521 9.35 -8.48 -5.36
C LEU A 521 9.64 -9.39 -6.56
N ASP A 522 9.46 -8.84 -7.78
CA ASP A 522 9.70 -9.53 -9.04
C ASP A 522 11.13 -9.27 -9.51
N HIS A 523 11.91 -10.33 -9.67
CA HIS A 523 13.33 -10.25 -9.94
C HIS A 523 13.69 -10.86 -11.31
N ALA A 524 14.77 -10.36 -11.88
CA ALA A 524 15.43 -10.87 -13.06
C ALA A 524 16.92 -11.03 -12.75
N LEU A 525 17.31 -12.23 -12.32
CA LEU A 525 18.69 -12.55 -11.97
C LEU A 525 19.29 -13.41 -13.07
N GLN A 526 20.44 -13.02 -13.55
CA GLN A 526 21.09 -13.61 -14.72
C GLN A 526 22.47 -14.19 -14.35
N SER A 527 22.86 -15.28 -15.01
CA SER A 527 24.22 -15.78 -14.91
C SER A 527 25.22 -14.75 -15.46
N PRO A 528 26.49 -14.75 -15.03
CA PRO A 528 27.49 -13.80 -15.55
C PRO A 528 27.64 -13.83 -17.07
N ALA A 529 27.52 -15.02 -17.69
CA ALA A 529 27.62 -15.17 -19.14
C ALA A 529 26.43 -14.51 -19.87
N LEU A 530 25.21 -14.60 -19.31
CA LEU A 530 24.04 -13.93 -19.87
C LEU A 530 24.09 -12.42 -19.60
N ALA A 531 24.56 -12.00 -18.43
CA ALA A 531 24.73 -10.59 -18.07
C ALA A 531 25.63 -9.82 -19.04
N ALA A 532 26.68 -10.43 -19.54
CA ALA A 532 27.55 -9.84 -20.56
C ALA A 532 26.79 -9.50 -21.86
N ARG A 533 25.63 -10.09 -22.09
CA ARG A 533 24.78 -9.91 -23.28
C ARG A 533 23.60 -8.95 -23.06
N LEU A 534 23.44 -8.42 -21.85
CA LEU A 534 22.35 -7.51 -21.47
C LEU A 534 22.36 -6.24 -22.34
N ARG A 535 21.17 -5.81 -22.79
CA ARG A 535 20.96 -4.57 -23.58
C ARG A 535 19.98 -3.60 -22.93
N GLY A 536 19.20 -4.06 -21.96
CA GLY A 536 18.30 -3.24 -21.18
C GLY A 536 17.35 -4.07 -20.35
N ALA A 537 16.85 -3.48 -19.28
CA ALA A 537 15.81 -4.02 -18.45
C ALA A 537 14.83 -2.89 -18.12
N ALA A 538 13.55 -3.20 -17.97
CA ALA A 538 12.54 -2.24 -17.58
C ALA A 538 11.38 -2.93 -16.87
N GLU A 539 10.77 -2.23 -15.94
CA GLU A 539 9.47 -2.53 -15.38
C GLU A 539 8.43 -1.64 -16.04
N TRP A 540 7.24 -2.17 -16.25
CA TRP A 540 6.13 -1.37 -16.76
C TRP A 540 5.15 -1.10 -15.62
N HIS A 541 5.24 0.09 -15.03
CA HIS A 541 4.38 0.50 -13.92
C HIS A 541 2.92 0.70 -14.39
N SER A 542 2.34 -0.38 -14.91
CA SER A 542 0.94 -0.44 -15.37
C SER A 542 -0.01 -0.94 -14.30
N ASN A 543 0.49 -1.48 -13.20
CA ASN A 543 -0.28 -2.22 -12.21
C ASN A 543 -0.13 -1.67 -10.79
N ALA A 544 1.08 -1.71 -10.23
CA ALA A 544 1.35 -1.42 -8.81
C ALA A 544 0.97 0.00 -8.38
N ASP A 545 1.04 0.96 -9.30
CA ASP A 545 0.64 2.35 -9.04
C ASP A 545 -0.86 2.61 -9.18
N GLU A 546 -1.59 1.70 -9.80
CA GLU A 546 -3.02 1.87 -10.02
C GLU A 546 -3.80 1.51 -8.74
N PRO A 547 -4.89 2.23 -8.43
CA PRO A 547 -5.69 1.92 -7.25
C PRO A 547 -6.36 0.54 -7.36
N GLU A 548 -6.59 -0.12 -6.23
CA GLU A 548 -7.28 -1.41 -6.15
C GLU A 548 -8.67 -1.36 -6.80
N SER A 549 -9.37 -0.22 -6.70
CA SER A 549 -10.66 0.00 -7.37
C SER A 549 -10.63 -0.13 -8.89
N ARG A 550 -9.44 -0.17 -9.49
CA ARG A 550 -9.25 -0.52 -10.90
C ARG A 550 -9.05 -2.01 -11.12
N GLY A 551 -8.93 -2.83 -10.08
CA GLY A 551 -8.78 -4.28 -10.19
C GLY A 551 -9.89 -4.91 -11.05
N TYR A 552 -9.63 -6.08 -11.62
CA TYR A 552 -10.62 -6.76 -12.47
C TYR A 552 -11.88 -7.17 -11.71
N GLN A 553 -11.77 -7.37 -10.40
CA GLN A 553 -12.89 -7.70 -9.51
C GLN A 553 -13.76 -6.47 -9.15
N GLU A 554 -13.17 -5.27 -9.18
CA GLU A 554 -13.85 -4.02 -8.79
C GLU A 554 -14.34 -3.22 -9.99
N ALA A 555 -13.66 -3.32 -11.14
CA ALA A 555 -13.98 -2.59 -12.35
C ALA A 555 -13.96 -3.53 -13.59
N PRO A 556 -14.92 -4.45 -13.73
CA PRO A 556 -14.88 -5.48 -14.77
C PRO A 556 -15.12 -4.97 -16.20
N THR A 557 -15.43 -3.69 -16.37
CA THR A 557 -15.71 -3.10 -17.70
C THR A 557 -14.54 -2.34 -18.33
N VAL A 558 -13.45 -2.14 -17.61
CA VAL A 558 -12.29 -1.37 -18.11
C VAL A 558 -11.34 -2.28 -18.89
N LEU A 559 -11.30 -2.12 -20.21
CA LEU A 559 -10.45 -2.88 -21.14
C LEU A 559 -9.17 -2.09 -21.49
N ALA A 560 -8.26 -1.94 -20.55
CA ALA A 560 -6.96 -1.31 -20.77
C ALA A 560 -5.87 -2.18 -20.09
N PRO A 561 -4.58 -2.06 -20.41
CA PRO A 561 -3.56 -2.88 -19.74
C PRO A 561 -3.39 -2.55 -18.25
N TRP A 562 -4.06 -1.49 -17.77
CA TRP A 562 -3.89 -0.95 -16.43
C TRP A 562 -4.57 -1.82 -15.37
N ARG A 563 -3.82 -2.13 -14.32
CA ARG A 563 -4.26 -3.00 -13.22
C ARG A 563 -4.69 -4.39 -13.73
N SER A 564 -3.88 -4.96 -14.59
CA SER A 564 -4.01 -6.38 -15.00
C SER A 564 -3.54 -7.35 -13.92
N SER A 565 -2.83 -6.85 -12.92
CA SER A 565 -2.31 -7.51 -11.74
C SER A 565 -2.04 -6.47 -10.66
N ASP A 566 -1.68 -6.88 -9.46
CA ASP A 566 -1.14 -6.02 -8.38
C ASP A 566 0.39 -5.84 -8.49
N HIS A 567 1.06 -6.67 -9.29
CA HIS A 567 2.48 -6.57 -9.60
C HIS A 567 2.72 -5.93 -10.98
N ASP A 568 3.74 -5.10 -11.08
CA ASP A 568 4.22 -4.60 -12.36
C ASP A 568 5.03 -5.67 -13.10
N PRO A 569 4.77 -5.90 -14.39
CA PRO A 569 5.57 -6.83 -15.17
C PRO A 569 6.94 -6.23 -15.51
N LEU A 570 7.91 -7.11 -15.66
CA LEU A 570 9.26 -6.75 -16.08
C LEU A 570 9.60 -7.33 -17.46
N VAL A 571 10.53 -6.69 -18.17
CA VAL A 571 11.09 -7.18 -19.43
C VAL A 571 12.58 -6.90 -19.49
N VAL A 572 13.35 -7.89 -19.94
CA VAL A 572 14.82 -7.82 -20.10
C VAL A 572 15.19 -8.18 -21.52
N GLY A 573 16.04 -7.38 -22.14
CA GLY A 573 16.51 -7.58 -23.51
C GLY A 573 17.97 -7.98 -23.57
N PHE A 574 18.27 -8.97 -24.39
CA PHE A 574 19.61 -9.53 -24.60
C PHE A 574 20.02 -9.50 -26.08
N ARG A 575 21.32 -9.46 -26.34
CA ARG A 575 21.86 -9.72 -27.66
C ARG A 575 22.53 -11.10 -27.64
N LEU A 576 21.86 -12.10 -28.20
CA LEU A 576 22.36 -13.46 -28.28
C LEU A 576 23.08 -13.74 -29.58
N ARG A 577 22.65 -13.14 -30.69
CA ARG A 577 23.28 -13.34 -32.01
C ARG A 577 24.51 -12.44 -32.12
N THR A 578 25.60 -13.02 -32.64
CA THR A 578 26.75 -12.23 -33.07
C THR A 578 26.37 -11.44 -34.32
N PRO A 579 26.77 -10.16 -34.48
CA PRO A 579 26.50 -9.37 -35.67
C PRO A 579 26.96 -10.03 -36.94
#